data_3720c773a6621bc5e9be274335b70361
#
_entry.id   3720c773a6621bc5e9be274335b70361
#
_cell.length_a   1.000
_cell.length_b   1.000
_cell.length_c   1.000
_cell.angle_alpha   90.00
_cell.angle_beta   90.00
_cell.angle_gamma   90.00
#
_symmetry.space_group_name_H-M   'P 1'
#
loop_
_entity.id
_entity.type
_entity.pdbx_description
1 polymer ?
#
loop_
_entity_poly.entity_id
_entity_poly.type
_entity_poly.pdbx_seq_one_letter_code
_entity_poly.pdbx_strand_id
1 'polypeptide(L)'
;MPTKEGTKKTPKQKGIKFLKVLLTVVIIIAVIAAFIAAANLICLKSSENFISSIKTVDTDKLTPELDSDGYYTFTTDKDFKVVQLTDVHIGAGFLSSKKDSMSINAVEAMVRAEKPDLVIVTGDIAFPVPYKAGTLNNKNPSKIFADLMEQMGVYWCVAFGNHDTETYSYYNREQIGNFYGNKEKYPHCLFQKGPEDVDGVGNYLIKVKNSKGEITNSFVMLDSGSYVDGDVFGILWKYDCVHKNQVDWYESQINLLTEENNGTVPPSLMFFHIPPLEMKDAYYAYKDNGFNDTDRVQYLYGKAGEKGAAICTSEYNYGLFDKVKELGSTKAVYMGHDHLNNFTLMYDGIQLSYGYSIDYLAYSGISKYGAQRGCNVITCKPDGTFTTELQNYYQDKYQSQHTKENVNMGDRFTEEEMQEAASENESKYHEQKEKNE
;
A
#
# COMPACT_ATOMS: atom_id res chain seq x y z
N MET A 1 53.99 -40.17 -38.73
CA MET A 1 53.03 -40.12 -37.60
C MET A 1 51.64 -40.24 -38.21
N PRO A 2 50.83 -41.26 -37.90
CA PRO A 2 49.48 -41.37 -38.46
C PRO A 2 48.55 -40.35 -37.80
N THR A 3 47.93 -39.52 -38.60
CA THR A 3 46.85 -38.59 -38.20
C THR A 3 45.63 -39.40 -37.72
N LYS A 4 45.20 -39.25 -36.46
CA LYS A 4 43.96 -39.83 -35.95
C LYS A 4 42.78 -39.17 -36.68
N GLU A 5 42.24 -39.85 -37.72
CA GLU A 5 40.93 -39.50 -38.28
C GLU A 5 39.85 -39.62 -37.19
N GLY A 6 39.29 -38.48 -36.78
CA GLY A 6 38.19 -38.44 -35.86
C GLY A 6 36.94 -39.05 -36.52
N THR A 7 36.50 -40.22 -36.05
CA THR A 7 35.27 -40.87 -36.53
C THR A 7 34.05 -39.94 -36.41
N LYS A 8 33.49 -39.51 -37.54
CA LYS A 8 32.26 -38.69 -37.61
C LYS A 8 31.10 -39.49 -37.00
N LYS A 9 30.48 -38.93 -35.90
CA LYS A 9 29.35 -39.56 -35.25
C LYS A 9 28.16 -39.72 -36.19
N THR A 10 27.50 -40.86 -36.17
CA THR A 10 26.28 -41.12 -36.93
C THR A 10 25.11 -40.19 -36.47
N PRO A 11 24.12 -39.91 -37.34
CA PRO A 11 22.94 -39.12 -36.93
C PRO A 11 22.26 -39.65 -35.64
N LYS A 12 22.16 -40.96 -35.50
CA LYS A 12 21.62 -41.63 -34.29
C LYS A 12 22.46 -41.35 -33.05
N GLN A 13 23.79 -41.39 -33.13
CA GLN A 13 24.68 -41.04 -32.02
C GLN A 13 24.64 -39.57 -31.66
N LYS A 14 24.43 -38.67 -32.63
CA LYS A 14 24.23 -37.24 -32.39
C LYS A 14 22.90 -36.99 -31.68
N GLY A 15 21.80 -37.65 -32.07
CA GLY A 15 20.50 -37.59 -31.42
C GLY A 15 20.54 -38.08 -29.97
N ILE A 16 21.20 -39.22 -29.67
CA ILE A 16 21.34 -39.72 -28.31
C ILE A 16 22.16 -38.75 -27.45
N LYS A 17 23.23 -38.14 -28.02
CA LYS A 17 24.02 -37.15 -27.28
C LYS A 17 23.20 -35.90 -26.95
N PHE A 18 22.43 -35.41 -27.91
CA PHE A 18 21.53 -34.28 -27.69
C PHE A 18 20.51 -34.55 -26.62
N LEU A 19 19.84 -35.71 -26.67
CA LEU A 19 18.86 -36.12 -25.63
C LEU A 19 19.48 -36.20 -24.25
N LYS A 20 20.69 -36.74 -24.09
CA LYS A 20 21.42 -36.78 -22.85
C LYS A 20 21.73 -35.39 -22.29
N VAL A 21 22.19 -34.47 -23.17
CA VAL A 21 22.45 -33.07 -22.77
C VAL A 21 21.17 -32.40 -22.34
N LEU A 22 20.07 -32.53 -23.09
CA LEU A 22 18.76 -31.98 -22.73
C LEU A 22 18.28 -32.52 -21.37
N LEU A 23 18.35 -33.82 -21.15
CA LEU A 23 17.99 -34.47 -19.87
C LEU A 23 18.84 -33.91 -18.71
N THR A 24 20.16 -33.77 -18.94
CA THR A 24 21.05 -33.19 -17.91
C THR A 24 20.66 -31.76 -17.56
N VAL A 25 20.33 -30.93 -18.57
CA VAL A 25 19.87 -29.55 -18.36
C VAL A 25 18.56 -29.53 -17.54
N VAL A 26 17.58 -30.37 -17.91
CA VAL A 26 16.31 -30.49 -17.20
C VAL A 26 16.53 -30.90 -15.73
N ILE A 27 17.43 -31.87 -15.48
CA ILE A 27 17.76 -32.31 -14.11
C ILE A 27 18.40 -31.14 -13.32
N ILE A 28 19.33 -30.40 -13.92
CA ILE A 28 19.97 -29.26 -13.28
C ILE A 28 18.92 -28.20 -12.91
N ILE A 29 18.02 -27.85 -13.84
CA ILE A 29 16.93 -26.91 -13.59
C ILE A 29 16.02 -27.39 -12.45
N ALA A 30 15.66 -28.68 -12.45
CA ALA A 30 14.82 -29.25 -11.40
C ALA A 30 15.50 -29.20 -10.03
N VAL A 31 16.80 -29.48 -9.95
CA VAL A 31 17.58 -29.39 -8.70
C VAL A 31 17.66 -27.93 -8.20
N ILE A 32 17.90 -26.97 -9.10
CA ILE A 32 17.92 -25.55 -8.75
C ILE A 32 16.54 -25.12 -8.24
N ALA A 33 15.46 -25.48 -8.93
CA ALA A 33 14.10 -25.16 -8.52
C ALA A 33 13.75 -25.75 -7.15
N ALA A 34 14.15 -27.02 -6.88
CA ALA A 34 13.96 -27.65 -5.59
C ALA A 34 14.74 -26.95 -4.48
N PHE A 35 15.98 -26.52 -4.76
CA PHE A 35 16.79 -25.75 -3.81
C PHE A 35 16.14 -24.40 -3.48
N ILE A 36 15.68 -23.65 -4.50
CA ILE A 36 14.99 -22.38 -4.32
C ILE A 36 13.70 -22.56 -3.49
N ALA A 37 12.91 -23.59 -3.80
CA ALA A 37 11.69 -23.90 -3.05
C ALA A 37 11.99 -24.21 -1.57
N ALA A 38 13.01 -25.03 -1.30
CA ALA A 38 13.43 -25.33 0.06
C ALA A 38 13.94 -24.08 0.81
N ALA A 39 14.75 -23.25 0.15
CA ALA A 39 15.24 -22.00 0.73
C ALA A 39 14.07 -21.03 1.07
N ASN A 40 13.10 -20.88 0.18
CA ASN A 40 11.90 -20.06 0.43
C ASN A 40 11.08 -20.60 1.61
N LEU A 41 10.91 -21.92 1.73
CA LEU A 41 10.21 -22.54 2.87
C LEU A 41 10.94 -22.28 4.20
N ILE A 42 12.26 -22.36 4.22
CA ILE A 42 13.07 -22.06 5.41
C ILE A 42 12.88 -20.58 5.82
N CYS A 43 12.93 -19.65 4.87
CA CYS A 43 12.75 -18.23 5.13
C CYS A 43 11.33 -17.92 5.64
N LEU A 44 10.30 -18.50 5.01
CA LEU A 44 8.92 -18.37 5.47
C LEU A 44 8.77 -18.86 6.91
N LYS A 45 9.32 -20.06 7.22
CA LYS A 45 9.28 -20.63 8.56
C LYS A 45 10.02 -19.78 9.59
N SER A 46 11.14 -19.15 9.20
CA SER A 46 11.86 -18.21 10.05
C SER A 46 11.00 -16.98 10.39
N SER A 47 10.30 -16.40 9.41
CA SER A 47 9.37 -15.29 9.63
C SER A 47 8.20 -15.69 10.53
N GLU A 48 7.59 -16.86 10.31
CA GLU A 48 6.53 -17.39 11.17
C GLU A 48 6.99 -17.60 12.62
N ASN A 49 8.19 -18.14 12.82
CA ASN A 49 8.75 -18.33 14.16
C ASN A 49 9.02 -16.99 14.86
N PHE A 50 9.52 -15.99 14.13
CA PHE A 50 9.69 -14.66 14.66
C PHE A 50 8.34 -14.04 15.07
N ILE A 51 7.34 -14.06 14.19
CA ILE A 51 6.01 -13.55 14.46
C ILE A 51 5.40 -14.23 15.68
N SER A 52 5.50 -15.55 15.80
CA SER A 52 4.97 -16.29 16.96
C SER A 52 5.61 -15.90 18.31
N SER A 53 6.78 -15.26 18.29
CA SER A 53 7.44 -14.72 19.49
C SER A 53 6.94 -13.32 19.90
N ILE A 54 6.21 -12.65 19.02
CA ILE A 54 5.68 -11.31 19.25
C ILE A 54 4.51 -11.40 20.24
N LYS A 55 4.50 -10.48 21.21
CA LYS A 55 3.41 -10.40 22.19
C LYS A 55 2.23 -9.62 21.61
N THR A 56 1.04 -9.95 22.07
CA THR A 56 -0.17 -9.17 21.81
C THR A 56 0.01 -7.72 22.24
N VAL A 57 -0.58 -6.78 21.50
CA VAL A 57 -0.62 -5.38 21.89
C VAL A 57 -1.72 -5.20 22.92
N ASP A 58 -1.38 -4.54 24.02
CA ASP A 58 -2.34 -4.20 25.05
C ASP A 58 -3.10 -2.93 24.64
N THR A 59 -4.32 -3.10 24.15
CA THR A 59 -5.23 -2.03 23.74
C THR A 59 -6.55 -2.15 24.53
N ASP A 60 -7.24 -1.03 24.73
CA ASP A 60 -8.65 -1.04 25.14
C ASP A 60 -9.49 -1.57 23.97
N LYS A 61 -9.58 -2.89 23.83
CA LYS A 61 -10.12 -3.55 22.62
C LYS A 61 -11.58 -3.16 22.38
N LEU A 62 -11.78 -2.23 21.44
CA LEU A 62 -13.06 -2.08 20.78
C LEU A 62 -13.25 -3.27 19.83
N THR A 63 -14.42 -3.92 19.90
CA THR A 63 -14.76 -5.03 19.00
C THR A 63 -15.77 -4.52 17.99
N PRO A 64 -15.45 -4.57 16.69
CA PRO A 64 -16.40 -4.19 15.64
C PRO A 64 -17.46 -5.29 15.46
N GLU A 65 -18.68 -4.88 15.16
CA GLU A 65 -19.78 -5.77 14.80
C GLU A 65 -20.19 -5.56 13.34
N LEU A 66 -20.68 -6.59 12.68
CA LEU A 66 -21.33 -6.44 11.37
C LEU A 66 -22.74 -5.85 11.61
N ASP A 67 -23.02 -4.74 10.96
CA ASP A 67 -24.34 -4.13 11.01
C ASP A 67 -25.32 -4.76 9.99
N SER A 68 -26.53 -4.22 9.91
CA SER A 68 -27.58 -4.70 9.00
C SER A 68 -27.20 -4.60 7.53
N ASP A 69 -26.33 -3.68 7.18
CA ASP A 69 -25.87 -3.43 5.81
C ASP A 69 -24.62 -4.26 5.46
N GLY A 70 -24.14 -5.03 6.44
CA GLY A 70 -23.00 -5.92 6.28
C GLY A 70 -21.64 -5.24 6.45
N TYR A 71 -21.58 -4.01 6.98
CA TYR A 71 -20.33 -3.29 7.26
C TYR A 71 -19.89 -3.42 8.71
N TYR A 72 -18.58 -3.49 8.93
CA TYR A 72 -18.01 -3.47 10.27
C TYR A 72 -18.19 -2.10 10.91
N THR A 73 -18.73 -2.10 12.13
CA THR A 73 -19.04 -0.89 12.90
C THR A 73 -18.42 -0.98 14.28
N PHE A 74 -17.58 -0.02 14.63
CA PHE A 74 -17.10 0.21 15.99
C PHE A 74 -18.05 1.16 16.72
N THR A 75 -18.21 0.98 18.04
CA THR A 75 -19.00 1.90 18.88
C THR A 75 -18.12 2.46 19.98
N THR A 76 -17.96 3.79 20.01
CA THR A 76 -17.19 4.49 21.06
C THR A 76 -17.59 5.95 21.18
N ASP A 77 -17.56 6.47 22.42
CA ASP A 77 -17.68 7.89 22.73
C ASP A 77 -16.31 8.55 23.01
N LYS A 78 -15.22 7.80 22.79
CA LYS A 78 -13.84 8.28 22.91
C LYS A 78 -13.23 8.53 21.53
N ASP A 79 -12.05 9.14 21.53
CA ASP A 79 -11.23 9.22 20.32
C ASP A 79 -10.96 7.83 19.76
N PHE A 80 -11.05 7.69 18.43
CA PHE A 80 -10.77 6.48 17.70
C PHE A 80 -9.46 6.64 16.93
N LYS A 81 -8.47 5.80 17.23
CA LYS A 81 -7.13 5.92 16.67
C LYS A 81 -6.92 4.94 15.52
N VAL A 82 -6.54 5.47 14.36
CA VAL A 82 -6.14 4.71 13.18
C VAL A 82 -4.65 4.89 12.94
N VAL A 83 -3.95 3.79 12.65
CA VAL A 83 -2.59 3.82 12.09
C VAL A 83 -2.68 3.43 10.62
N GLN A 84 -2.32 4.36 9.72
CA GLN A 84 -2.15 4.06 8.31
C GLN A 84 -0.71 3.61 8.05
N LEU A 85 -0.57 2.44 7.44
CA LEU A 85 0.67 1.87 6.89
C LEU A 85 0.55 1.79 5.38
N THR A 86 1.68 1.82 4.67
CA THR A 86 1.71 1.66 3.22
C THR A 86 3.05 1.10 2.75
N ASP A 87 3.07 0.48 1.57
CA ASP A 87 4.30 0.08 0.87
C ASP A 87 5.25 -0.74 1.76
N VAL A 88 4.73 -1.81 2.37
CA VAL A 88 5.49 -2.68 3.29
C VAL A 88 6.51 -3.54 2.54
N HIS A 89 6.18 -3.94 1.30
CA HIS A 89 7.01 -4.65 0.34
C HIS A 89 7.72 -5.87 0.91
N ILE A 90 6.97 -6.80 1.50
CA ILE A 90 7.48 -8.11 1.93
C ILE A 90 7.65 -8.99 0.69
N GLY A 91 8.84 -9.54 0.49
CA GLY A 91 9.13 -10.46 -0.61
C GLY A 91 8.81 -11.92 -0.30
N ALA A 92 8.94 -12.33 0.95
CA ALA A 92 8.75 -13.69 1.48
C ALA A 92 9.56 -14.77 0.74
N GLY A 93 10.73 -14.41 0.24
CA GLY A 93 11.65 -15.30 -0.43
C GLY A 93 13.07 -15.26 0.14
N PHE A 94 13.91 -16.18 -0.33
CA PHE A 94 15.26 -16.35 0.23
C PHE A 94 16.19 -15.15 -0.05
N LEU A 95 15.92 -14.35 -1.08
CA LEU A 95 16.69 -13.14 -1.39
C LEU A 95 16.25 -11.92 -0.55
N SER A 96 15.03 -11.92 -0.04
CA SER A 96 14.45 -10.79 0.71
C SER A 96 14.44 -10.97 2.22
N SER A 97 14.71 -12.17 2.74
CA SER A 97 14.51 -12.59 4.13
C SER A 97 14.99 -11.56 5.18
N LYS A 98 16.19 -10.98 5.01
CA LYS A 98 16.69 -9.95 5.92
C LYS A 98 15.87 -8.66 5.87
N LYS A 99 15.47 -8.23 4.67
CA LYS A 99 14.69 -7.02 4.46
C LYS A 99 13.25 -7.20 4.94
N ASP A 100 12.67 -8.38 4.70
CA ASP A 100 11.36 -8.77 5.23
C ASP A 100 11.34 -8.68 6.76
N SER A 101 12.38 -9.19 7.42
CA SER A 101 12.53 -9.08 8.86
C SER A 101 12.60 -7.63 9.34
N MET A 102 13.26 -6.74 8.59
CA MET A 102 13.30 -5.30 8.92
C MET A 102 11.93 -4.64 8.77
N SER A 103 11.18 -4.93 7.70
CA SER A 103 9.82 -4.44 7.50
C SER A 103 8.87 -4.91 8.62
N ILE A 104 8.90 -6.21 8.96
CA ILE A 104 8.08 -6.79 10.05
C ILE A 104 8.39 -6.11 11.39
N ASN A 105 9.68 -5.90 11.71
CA ASN A 105 10.08 -5.21 12.94
C ASN A 105 9.64 -3.75 12.97
N ALA A 106 9.69 -3.04 11.84
CA ALA A 106 9.23 -1.65 11.77
C ALA A 106 7.71 -1.55 12.02
N VAL A 107 6.93 -2.41 11.36
CA VAL A 107 5.48 -2.49 11.56
C VAL A 107 5.16 -2.83 13.01
N GLU A 108 5.78 -3.87 13.56
CA GLU A 108 5.58 -4.28 14.97
C GLU A 108 5.87 -3.14 15.94
N ALA A 109 7.01 -2.47 15.80
CA ALA A 109 7.41 -1.38 16.69
C ALA A 109 6.44 -0.20 16.65
N MET A 110 5.97 0.19 15.45
CA MET A 110 5.04 1.31 15.28
C MET A 110 3.65 0.95 15.83
N VAL A 111 3.07 -0.17 15.44
CA VAL A 111 1.74 -0.58 15.90
C VAL A 111 1.72 -0.79 17.43
N ARG A 112 2.78 -1.37 17.99
CA ARG A 112 2.90 -1.56 19.46
C ARG A 112 2.97 -0.25 20.21
N ALA A 113 3.71 0.73 19.70
CA ALA A 113 3.85 2.02 20.37
C ALA A 113 2.59 2.87 20.25
N GLU A 114 1.94 2.84 19.08
CA GLU A 114 0.76 3.67 18.83
C GLU A 114 -0.53 3.07 19.41
N LYS A 115 -0.62 1.75 19.57
CA LYS A 115 -1.81 1.06 20.11
C LYS A 115 -3.11 1.49 19.43
N PRO A 116 -3.22 1.32 18.09
CA PRO A 116 -4.39 1.77 17.36
C PRO A 116 -5.62 0.91 17.64
N ASP A 117 -6.81 1.50 17.45
CA ASP A 117 -8.08 0.76 17.38
C ASP A 117 -8.21 0.04 16.03
N LEU A 118 -7.61 0.61 14.96
CA LEU A 118 -7.62 0.05 13.61
C LEU A 118 -6.29 0.35 12.90
N VAL A 119 -5.73 -0.66 12.22
CA VAL A 119 -4.64 -0.49 11.26
C VAL A 119 -5.23 -0.51 9.85
N ILE A 120 -4.98 0.52 9.05
CA ILE A 120 -5.35 0.57 7.63
C ILE A 120 -4.09 0.51 6.78
N VAL A 121 -4.01 -0.44 5.86
CA VAL A 121 -2.89 -0.55 4.92
C VAL A 121 -3.34 -0.06 3.54
N THR A 122 -2.69 0.97 3.04
CA THR A 122 -2.97 1.53 1.71
C THR A 122 -2.08 0.89 0.65
N GLY A 123 -2.09 -0.44 0.59
CA GLY A 123 -1.52 -1.23 -0.50
C GLY A 123 -0.04 -1.58 -0.36
N ASP A 124 0.40 -2.39 -1.32
CA ASP A 124 1.76 -2.86 -1.51
C ASP A 124 2.37 -3.56 -0.28
N ILE A 125 1.59 -4.48 0.30
CA ILE A 125 2.09 -5.41 1.31
C ILE A 125 3.09 -6.38 0.68
N ALA A 126 2.80 -6.89 -0.53
CA ALA A 126 3.56 -7.92 -1.21
C ALA A 126 4.46 -7.36 -2.32
N PHE A 127 5.70 -7.86 -2.37
CA PHE A 127 6.65 -7.56 -3.45
C PHE A 127 7.41 -8.82 -3.89
N PRO A 128 6.74 -9.81 -4.52
CA PRO A 128 7.33 -11.08 -4.90
C PRO A 128 8.10 -11.00 -6.22
N VAL A 129 8.94 -9.98 -6.37
CA VAL A 129 9.74 -9.78 -7.60
C VAL A 129 10.90 -10.78 -7.61
N PRO A 130 11.03 -11.64 -8.64
CA PRO A 130 11.94 -12.79 -8.62
C PRO A 130 13.39 -12.45 -8.34
N TYR A 131 13.93 -11.40 -8.95
CA TYR A 131 15.33 -11.01 -8.78
C TYR A 131 15.61 -10.27 -7.47
N LYS A 132 14.56 -9.83 -6.75
CA LYS A 132 14.67 -9.18 -5.43
C LYS A 132 14.23 -10.08 -4.28
N ALA A 133 13.15 -10.82 -4.48
CA ALA A 133 12.57 -11.71 -3.46
C ALA A 133 13.03 -13.17 -3.62
N GLY A 134 13.28 -13.65 -4.84
CA GLY A 134 13.55 -15.06 -5.14
C GLY A 134 12.29 -15.91 -5.22
N THR A 135 11.13 -15.31 -5.40
CA THR A 135 9.82 -15.97 -5.50
C THR A 135 8.85 -15.15 -6.35
N LEU A 136 7.80 -15.82 -6.83
CA LEU A 136 6.62 -15.22 -7.49
C LEU A 136 5.35 -15.38 -6.62
N ASN A 137 5.50 -15.91 -5.41
CA ASN A 137 4.36 -16.25 -4.55
C ASN A 137 3.96 -15.04 -3.70
N ASN A 138 2.98 -14.27 -4.15
CA ASN A 138 2.44 -13.12 -3.46
C ASN A 138 1.54 -13.46 -2.25
N LYS A 139 1.09 -14.70 -2.13
CA LYS A 139 0.31 -15.13 -0.96
C LYS A 139 1.16 -15.29 0.31
N ASN A 140 2.44 -15.63 0.17
CA ASN A 140 3.32 -15.76 1.33
C ASN A 140 3.59 -14.42 2.03
N PRO A 141 3.92 -13.30 1.34
CA PRO A 141 4.02 -12.00 1.99
C PRO A 141 2.69 -11.53 2.60
N SER A 142 1.57 -11.72 1.91
CA SER A 142 0.24 -11.45 2.45
C SER A 142 -0.03 -12.24 3.74
N LYS A 143 0.39 -13.52 3.77
CA LYS A 143 0.30 -14.38 4.97
C LYS A 143 1.16 -13.86 6.12
N ILE A 144 2.41 -13.51 5.85
CA ILE A 144 3.35 -12.98 6.86
C ILE A 144 2.75 -11.74 7.53
N PHE A 145 2.21 -10.81 6.73
CA PHE A 145 1.60 -9.60 7.26
C PHE A 145 0.33 -9.90 8.06
N ALA A 146 -0.57 -10.73 7.53
CA ALA A 146 -1.79 -11.14 8.21
C ALA A 146 -1.48 -11.85 9.55
N ASP A 147 -0.55 -12.81 9.54
CA ASP A 147 -0.12 -13.52 10.76
C ASP A 147 0.48 -12.54 11.80
N LEU A 148 1.18 -11.49 11.36
CA LEU A 148 1.70 -10.45 12.25
C LEU A 148 0.57 -9.68 12.94
N MET A 149 -0.42 -9.22 12.18
CA MET A 149 -1.56 -8.48 12.73
C MET A 149 -2.38 -9.34 13.70
N GLU A 150 -2.66 -10.60 13.32
CA GLU A 150 -3.37 -11.54 14.18
C GLU A 150 -2.59 -11.84 15.47
N GLN A 151 -1.28 -12.04 15.39
CA GLN A 151 -0.43 -12.27 16.56
C GLN A 151 -0.40 -11.06 17.49
N MET A 152 -0.39 -9.85 16.94
CA MET A 152 -0.48 -8.61 17.71
C MET A 152 -1.90 -8.40 18.28
N GLY A 153 -2.91 -9.04 17.73
CA GLY A 153 -4.30 -8.98 18.15
C GLY A 153 -4.94 -7.62 17.89
N VAL A 154 -4.57 -6.94 16.81
CA VAL A 154 -5.11 -5.65 16.40
C VAL A 154 -6.03 -5.81 15.20
N TYR A 155 -7.13 -5.04 15.16
CA TYR A 155 -7.99 -4.99 13.98
C TYR A 155 -7.28 -4.27 12.84
N TRP A 156 -7.44 -4.80 11.64
CA TRP A 156 -6.79 -4.24 10.46
C TRP A 156 -7.60 -4.45 9.18
N CYS A 157 -7.33 -3.63 8.18
CA CYS A 157 -7.90 -3.76 6.86
C CYS A 157 -6.91 -3.27 5.81
N VAL A 158 -7.21 -3.51 4.53
CA VAL A 158 -6.29 -3.23 3.43
C VAL A 158 -7.05 -2.76 2.19
N ALA A 159 -6.49 -1.76 1.49
CA ALA A 159 -6.70 -1.51 0.07
C ALA A 159 -5.54 -2.13 -0.70
N PHE A 160 -5.79 -2.68 -1.90
CA PHE A 160 -4.72 -3.26 -2.70
C PHE A 160 -3.84 -2.18 -3.35
N GLY A 161 -2.53 -2.46 -3.43
CA GLY A 161 -1.59 -1.76 -4.28
C GLY A 161 -1.33 -2.49 -5.61
N ASN A 162 -0.50 -1.90 -6.46
CA ASN A 162 -0.21 -2.47 -7.77
C ASN A 162 0.72 -3.69 -7.69
N HIS A 163 1.61 -3.76 -6.70
CA HIS A 163 2.53 -4.88 -6.53
C HIS A 163 1.94 -6.08 -5.78
N ASP A 164 0.82 -5.92 -5.09
CA ASP A 164 0.19 -7.03 -4.34
C ASP A 164 -0.21 -8.19 -5.26
N THR A 165 -0.57 -7.89 -6.51
CA THR A 165 -1.08 -8.88 -7.47
C THR A 165 -0.60 -8.64 -8.90
N GLU A 166 0.70 -8.55 -9.06
CA GLU A 166 1.34 -8.44 -10.37
C GLU A 166 0.96 -9.60 -11.31
N THR A 167 0.89 -9.34 -12.61
CA THR A 167 0.47 -10.33 -13.62
C THR A 167 1.32 -11.59 -13.64
N TYR A 168 2.58 -11.53 -13.19
CA TYR A 168 3.48 -12.68 -13.05
C TYR A 168 3.34 -13.41 -11.71
N SER A 169 2.57 -12.90 -10.76
CA SER A 169 2.36 -13.50 -9.45
C SER A 169 1.48 -14.74 -9.51
N TYR A 170 1.61 -15.65 -8.55
CA TYR A 170 0.86 -16.91 -8.53
C TYR A 170 -0.63 -16.72 -8.28
N TYR A 171 -1.03 -15.67 -7.56
CA TYR A 171 -2.40 -15.42 -7.16
C TYR A 171 -2.86 -14.06 -7.66
N ASN A 172 -4.04 -14.02 -8.27
CA ASN A 172 -4.68 -12.78 -8.70
C ASN A 172 -5.34 -12.05 -7.51
N ARG A 173 -5.87 -10.86 -7.77
CA ARG A 173 -6.48 -9.98 -6.76
C ARG A 173 -7.67 -10.61 -6.06
N GLU A 174 -8.54 -11.30 -6.80
CA GLU A 174 -9.66 -12.06 -6.25
C GLU A 174 -9.22 -13.17 -5.27
N GLN A 175 -8.16 -13.89 -5.62
CA GLN A 175 -7.65 -14.97 -4.78
C GLN A 175 -7.00 -14.45 -3.50
N ILE A 176 -6.30 -13.31 -3.57
CA ILE A 176 -5.74 -12.66 -2.38
C ILE A 176 -6.86 -12.01 -1.56
N GLY A 177 -7.88 -11.42 -2.20
CA GLY A 177 -9.07 -10.91 -1.51
C GLY A 177 -9.81 -12.02 -0.73
N ASN A 178 -10.00 -13.19 -1.34
CA ASN A 178 -10.57 -14.36 -0.65
C ASN A 178 -9.68 -14.84 0.52
N PHE A 179 -8.38 -14.68 0.40
CA PHE A 179 -7.45 -14.99 1.49
C PHE A 179 -7.62 -14.04 2.68
N TYR A 180 -7.67 -12.73 2.47
CA TYR A 180 -7.91 -11.74 3.52
C TYR A 180 -9.34 -11.84 4.11
N GLY A 181 -10.33 -12.16 3.29
CA GLY A 181 -11.73 -12.35 3.70
C GLY A 181 -11.98 -13.60 4.55
N ASN A 182 -11.01 -14.48 4.75
CA ASN A 182 -11.17 -15.70 5.56
C ASN A 182 -11.18 -15.40 7.06
N LYS A 183 -12.36 -15.12 7.61
CA LYS A 183 -12.58 -14.75 9.02
C LYS A 183 -12.31 -15.87 10.02
N GLU A 184 -12.40 -17.14 9.62
CA GLU A 184 -12.02 -18.27 10.47
C GLU A 184 -10.53 -18.25 10.80
N LYS A 185 -9.71 -17.80 9.82
CA LYS A 185 -8.26 -17.74 9.95
C LYS A 185 -7.76 -16.38 10.42
N TYR A 186 -8.38 -15.29 9.95
CA TYR A 186 -8.00 -13.91 10.20
C TYR A 186 -9.17 -13.11 10.78
N PRO A 187 -9.60 -13.40 12.03
CA PRO A 187 -10.75 -12.76 12.64
C PRO A 187 -10.57 -11.24 12.85
N HIS A 188 -9.34 -10.76 12.98
CA HIS A 188 -9.07 -9.33 13.12
C HIS A 188 -8.97 -8.59 11.77
N CYS A 189 -8.91 -9.30 10.63
CA CYS A 189 -8.91 -8.67 9.32
C CYS A 189 -10.33 -8.22 8.94
N LEU A 190 -10.56 -6.93 8.77
CA LEU A 190 -11.87 -6.37 8.42
C LEU A 190 -12.08 -6.17 6.92
N PHE A 191 -11.18 -6.72 6.10
CA PHE A 191 -11.29 -6.65 4.64
C PHE A 191 -12.59 -7.27 4.14
N GLN A 192 -13.23 -6.59 3.18
CA GLN A 192 -14.39 -7.05 2.42
C GLN A 192 -14.12 -6.84 0.93
N LYS A 193 -14.57 -7.77 0.10
CA LYS A 193 -14.31 -7.71 -1.36
C LYS A 193 -15.07 -6.58 -2.06
N GLY A 194 -16.19 -6.19 -1.49
CA GLY A 194 -17.11 -5.25 -2.13
C GLY A 194 -18.09 -5.93 -3.10
N PRO A 195 -18.93 -5.14 -3.78
CA PRO A 195 -19.89 -5.63 -4.77
C PRO A 195 -19.21 -6.21 -6.01
N GLU A 196 -19.78 -7.27 -6.60
CA GLU A 196 -19.23 -7.94 -7.79
C GLU A 196 -19.39 -7.14 -9.09
N ASP A 197 -20.30 -6.17 -9.12
CA ASP A 197 -20.61 -5.30 -10.25
C ASP A 197 -19.84 -3.95 -10.21
N VAL A 198 -18.97 -3.78 -9.21
CA VAL A 198 -18.10 -2.61 -9.06
C VAL A 198 -16.66 -3.03 -9.33
N ASP A 199 -15.97 -2.31 -10.20
CA ASP A 199 -14.59 -2.59 -10.57
C ASP A 199 -13.65 -2.62 -9.35
N GLY A 200 -12.61 -3.45 -9.44
CA GLY A 200 -11.67 -3.66 -8.34
C GLY A 200 -12.15 -4.65 -7.29
N VAL A 201 -11.26 -4.94 -6.33
CA VAL A 201 -11.50 -5.88 -5.23
C VAL A 201 -11.14 -5.19 -3.92
N GLY A 202 -12.13 -4.89 -3.11
CA GLY A 202 -11.90 -4.19 -1.84
C GLY A 202 -12.50 -2.78 -1.81
N ASN A 203 -13.71 -2.62 -2.36
CA ASN A 203 -14.52 -1.42 -2.20
C ASN A 203 -15.50 -1.65 -1.03
N TYR A 204 -15.22 -1.09 0.14
CA TYR A 204 -16.02 -1.31 1.36
C TYR A 204 -15.90 -0.16 2.37
N LEU A 205 -16.75 -0.21 3.39
CA LEU A 205 -16.79 0.77 4.46
C LEU A 205 -16.48 0.14 5.82
N ILE A 206 -15.93 0.94 6.72
CA ILE A 206 -15.89 0.67 8.16
C ILE A 206 -16.46 1.90 8.86
N LYS A 207 -17.41 1.68 9.78
CA LYS A 207 -18.11 2.78 10.48
C LYS A 207 -17.64 2.92 11.93
N VAL A 208 -17.64 4.15 12.44
CA VAL A 208 -17.50 4.45 13.87
C VAL A 208 -18.76 5.20 14.30
N LYS A 209 -19.44 4.67 15.29
CA LYS A 209 -20.63 5.27 15.89
C LYS A 209 -20.39 5.64 17.34
N ASN A 210 -21.11 6.66 17.82
CA ASN A 210 -21.20 6.93 19.24
C ASN A 210 -22.26 6.04 19.93
N SER A 211 -22.38 6.12 21.25
CA SER A 211 -23.37 5.36 22.04
C SER A 211 -24.83 5.73 21.73
N LYS A 212 -25.08 6.84 21.02
CA LYS A 212 -26.40 7.26 20.55
C LYS A 212 -26.77 6.66 19.19
N GLY A 213 -25.82 5.95 18.53
CA GLY A 213 -25.98 5.38 17.20
C GLY A 213 -25.70 6.34 16.04
N GLU A 214 -25.21 7.57 16.34
CA GLU A 214 -24.82 8.51 15.30
C GLU A 214 -23.46 8.11 14.71
N ILE A 215 -23.32 8.18 13.38
CA ILE A 215 -22.06 7.92 12.67
C ILE A 215 -21.15 9.14 12.87
N THR A 216 -20.09 8.97 13.63
CA THR A 216 -19.12 10.03 13.91
C THR A 216 -18.00 10.07 12.88
N ASN A 217 -17.63 8.91 12.31
CA ASN A 217 -16.65 8.76 11.24
C ASN A 217 -16.96 7.52 10.40
N SER A 218 -16.52 7.53 9.14
CA SER A 218 -16.49 6.33 8.30
C SER A 218 -15.20 6.28 7.49
N PHE A 219 -14.70 5.06 7.26
CA PHE A 219 -13.50 4.81 6.47
C PHE A 219 -13.91 4.15 5.16
N VAL A 220 -13.69 4.86 4.06
CA VAL A 220 -14.00 4.40 2.70
C VAL A 220 -12.77 3.75 2.12
N MET A 221 -12.82 2.47 1.86
CA MET A 221 -11.76 1.71 1.23
C MET A 221 -12.07 1.54 -0.26
N LEU A 222 -11.14 1.91 -1.13
CA LEU A 222 -11.26 1.73 -2.58
C LEU A 222 -10.07 0.97 -3.15
N ASP A 223 -10.31 0.20 -4.19
CA ASP A 223 -9.26 -0.39 -5.01
C ASP A 223 -8.93 0.54 -6.18
N SER A 224 -7.77 1.17 -6.16
CA SER A 224 -7.30 2.06 -7.24
C SER A 224 -6.69 1.33 -8.43
N GLY A 225 -6.87 0.01 -8.51
CA GLY A 225 -6.33 -0.79 -9.60
C GLY A 225 -4.82 -1.04 -9.52
N SER A 226 -4.21 -1.39 -10.64
CA SER A 226 -2.77 -1.60 -10.78
C SER A 226 -2.24 -0.87 -12.01
N TYR A 227 -2.47 -1.43 -13.20
CA TYR A 227 -2.04 -0.88 -14.49
C TYR A 227 -3.20 -0.94 -15.47
N VAL A 228 -3.26 0.04 -16.37
CA VAL A 228 -4.27 0.08 -17.44
C VAL A 228 -4.04 -1.01 -18.48
N ASP A 229 -5.07 -1.32 -19.25
CA ASP A 229 -5.00 -2.26 -20.37
C ASP A 229 -3.89 -1.87 -21.35
N GLY A 230 -3.08 -2.87 -21.71
CA GLY A 230 -1.93 -2.70 -22.62
C GLY A 230 -0.61 -2.40 -21.92
N ASP A 231 -0.58 -2.17 -20.63
CA ASP A 231 0.66 -2.19 -19.85
C ASP A 231 0.91 -3.59 -19.29
N VAL A 232 1.65 -4.41 -20.06
CA VAL A 232 1.99 -5.77 -19.65
C VAL A 232 3.16 -5.72 -18.68
N PHE A 233 2.97 -6.29 -17.49
CA PHE A 233 3.96 -6.35 -16.40
C PHE A 233 4.37 -4.99 -15.79
N GLY A 234 3.59 -3.93 -15.97
CA GLY A 234 3.93 -2.61 -15.47
C GLY A 234 5.17 -1.98 -16.12
N ILE A 235 5.58 -2.46 -17.31
CA ILE A 235 6.80 -2.01 -17.98
C ILE A 235 6.71 -0.57 -18.49
N LEU A 236 5.50 -0.13 -18.86
CA LEU A 236 5.26 1.23 -19.37
C LEU A 236 4.86 2.20 -18.25
N TRP A 237 4.68 1.70 -17.04
CA TRP A 237 4.33 2.49 -15.84
C TRP A 237 3.04 3.29 -16.00
N LYS A 238 2.06 2.70 -16.71
CA LYS A 238 0.74 3.29 -16.93
C LYS A 238 -0.21 2.82 -15.83
N TYR A 239 -0.24 3.57 -14.77
CA TYR A 239 -1.05 3.25 -13.60
C TYR A 239 -2.53 3.41 -13.87
N ASP A 240 -3.32 2.59 -13.19
CA ASP A 240 -4.77 2.67 -13.17
C ASP A 240 -5.26 3.66 -12.10
N CYS A 241 -6.58 3.80 -11.93
CA CYS A 241 -7.19 4.68 -10.95
C CYS A 241 -8.57 4.17 -10.52
N VAL A 242 -9.23 4.88 -9.64
CA VAL A 242 -10.62 4.60 -9.25
C VAL A 242 -11.55 4.86 -10.45
N HIS A 243 -12.31 3.85 -10.87
CA HIS A 243 -13.18 3.88 -12.05
C HIS A 243 -14.54 4.52 -11.77
N LYS A 244 -15.28 4.85 -12.84
CA LYS A 244 -16.56 5.54 -12.76
C LYS A 244 -17.60 4.79 -11.91
N ASN A 245 -17.72 3.47 -12.05
CA ASN A 245 -18.69 2.70 -11.26
C ASN A 245 -18.30 2.60 -9.77
N GLN A 246 -17.01 2.73 -9.42
CA GLN A 246 -16.55 2.88 -8.04
C GLN A 246 -16.93 4.26 -7.48
N VAL A 247 -16.85 5.33 -8.31
CA VAL A 247 -17.31 6.67 -7.95
C VAL A 247 -18.82 6.66 -7.70
N ASP A 248 -19.59 5.98 -8.56
CA ASP A 248 -21.05 5.84 -8.40
C ASP A 248 -21.40 5.02 -7.15
N TRP A 249 -20.63 3.97 -6.88
CA TRP A 249 -20.75 3.21 -5.63
C TRP A 249 -20.47 4.08 -4.41
N TYR A 250 -19.37 4.84 -4.41
CA TYR A 250 -19.05 5.77 -3.32
C TYR A 250 -20.19 6.77 -3.07
N GLU A 251 -20.75 7.38 -4.12
CA GLU A 251 -21.91 8.28 -4.00
C GLU A 251 -23.10 7.56 -3.34
N SER A 252 -23.42 6.34 -3.79
CA SER A 252 -24.51 5.56 -3.23
C SER A 252 -24.28 5.25 -1.74
N GLN A 253 -23.04 4.93 -1.35
CA GLN A 253 -22.71 4.65 0.05
C GLN A 253 -22.84 5.88 0.94
N ILE A 254 -22.36 7.04 0.50
CA ILE A 254 -22.49 8.28 1.29
C ILE A 254 -23.97 8.67 1.45
N ASN A 255 -24.81 8.45 0.44
CA ASN A 255 -26.23 8.68 0.53
C ASN A 255 -26.89 7.73 1.55
N LEU A 256 -26.55 6.45 1.55
CA LEU A 256 -27.04 5.47 2.54
C LEU A 256 -26.59 5.85 3.96
N LEU A 257 -25.32 6.21 4.15
CA LEU A 257 -24.81 6.67 5.45
C LEU A 257 -25.53 7.94 5.92
N THR A 258 -25.90 8.83 5.00
CA THR A 258 -26.65 10.05 5.31
C THR A 258 -28.08 9.73 5.77
N GLU A 259 -28.74 8.79 5.10
CA GLU A 259 -30.06 8.31 5.51
C GLU A 259 -30.00 7.65 6.89
N GLU A 260 -29.03 6.74 7.11
CA GLU A 260 -28.79 6.07 8.39
C GLU A 260 -28.52 7.09 9.53
N ASN A 261 -27.83 8.19 9.21
CA ASN A 261 -27.47 9.25 10.12
C ASN A 261 -28.54 10.38 10.20
N ASN A 262 -29.80 10.05 9.99
CA ASN A 262 -30.95 10.94 10.10
C ASN A 262 -30.88 12.18 9.18
N GLY A 263 -30.36 12.02 7.98
CA GLY A 263 -30.22 13.09 6.97
C GLY A 263 -28.99 13.99 7.16
N THR A 264 -28.15 13.70 8.16
CA THR A 264 -26.90 14.43 8.38
C THR A 264 -25.77 13.70 7.69
N VAL A 265 -25.07 14.35 6.75
CA VAL A 265 -23.91 13.77 6.05
C VAL A 265 -22.81 13.49 7.07
N PRO A 266 -22.45 12.21 7.30
CA PRO A 266 -21.39 11.89 8.25
C PRO A 266 -20.00 12.17 7.65
N PRO A 267 -19.01 12.58 8.45
CA PRO A 267 -17.65 12.73 7.96
C PRO A 267 -17.04 11.38 7.61
N SER A 268 -16.23 11.36 6.54
CA SER A 268 -15.49 10.18 6.14
C SER A 268 -14.02 10.49 5.82
N LEU A 269 -13.19 9.45 5.90
CA LEU A 269 -11.80 9.43 5.44
C LEU A 269 -11.67 8.34 4.39
N MET A 270 -10.95 8.59 3.31
CA MET A 270 -10.84 7.67 2.17
C MET A 270 -9.42 7.13 2.06
N PHE A 271 -9.29 5.84 1.70
CA PHE A 271 -8.03 5.12 1.65
C PHE A 271 -7.94 4.29 0.38
N PHE A 272 -6.90 4.52 -0.41
CA PHE A 272 -6.53 3.71 -1.56
C PHE A 272 -5.03 3.87 -1.84
N HIS A 273 -4.48 3.22 -2.86
CA HIS A 273 -3.04 3.12 -3.05
C HIS A 273 -2.48 4.17 -4.02
N ILE A 274 -2.91 4.11 -5.30
CA ILE A 274 -2.37 4.97 -6.37
C ILE A 274 -2.96 6.38 -6.23
N PRO A 275 -2.13 7.43 -6.12
CA PRO A 275 -2.61 8.79 -5.93
C PRO A 275 -3.56 9.25 -7.05
N PRO A 276 -4.60 10.03 -6.73
CA PRO A 276 -5.44 10.63 -7.73
C PRO A 276 -4.68 11.75 -8.46
N LEU A 277 -5.13 12.11 -9.66
CA LEU A 277 -4.50 13.17 -10.45
C LEU A 277 -4.43 14.50 -9.68
N GLU A 278 -5.40 14.75 -8.83
CA GLU A 278 -5.49 15.97 -8.01
C GLU A 278 -4.36 16.08 -6.98
N MET A 279 -3.72 14.99 -6.57
CA MET A 279 -2.51 15.06 -5.74
C MET A 279 -1.36 15.71 -6.51
N LYS A 280 -1.23 15.40 -7.79
CA LYS A 280 -0.26 16.00 -8.71
C LYS A 280 -0.61 17.47 -8.97
N ASP A 281 -1.88 17.77 -9.22
CA ASP A 281 -2.38 19.14 -9.43
C ASP A 281 -2.15 20.02 -8.20
N ALA A 282 -2.40 19.50 -7.00
CA ALA A 282 -2.17 20.18 -5.74
C ALA A 282 -0.69 20.53 -5.54
N TYR A 283 0.20 19.55 -5.81
CA TYR A 283 1.65 19.75 -5.69
C TYR A 283 2.14 20.86 -6.65
N TYR A 284 1.74 20.79 -7.93
CA TYR A 284 2.17 21.80 -8.90
C TYR A 284 1.53 23.16 -8.62
N ALA A 285 0.28 23.25 -8.16
CA ALA A 285 -0.31 24.50 -7.73
C ALA A 285 0.46 25.15 -6.57
N TYR A 286 0.93 24.34 -5.61
CA TYR A 286 1.78 24.80 -4.51
C TYR A 286 3.17 25.25 -5.01
N LYS A 287 3.80 24.45 -5.85
CA LYS A 287 5.11 24.75 -6.45
C LYS A 287 5.09 26.01 -7.33
N ASP A 288 4.11 26.13 -8.24
CA ASP A 288 4.00 27.24 -9.18
C ASP A 288 3.74 28.58 -8.46
N ASN A 289 3.17 28.51 -7.24
CA ASN A 289 3.06 29.67 -6.34
C ASN A 289 4.32 29.89 -5.48
N GLY A 290 5.47 29.34 -5.87
CA GLY A 290 6.73 29.51 -5.17
C GLY A 290 6.74 28.84 -3.79
N PHE A 291 6.03 27.73 -3.62
CA PHE A 291 5.85 26.99 -2.36
C PHE A 291 5.23 27.83 -1.24
N ASN A 292 4.26 28.69 -1.60
CA ASN A 292 3.47 29.44 -0.65
C ASN A 292 2.02 28.96 -0.67
N ASP A 293 1.39 29.02 0.50
CA ASP A 293 -0.01 28.70 0.67
C ASP A 293 -0.92 29.67 -0.10
N THR A 294 -2.03 29.15 -0.59
CA THR A 294 -3.13 29.92 -1.21
C THR A 294 -4.46 29.49 -0.58
N ASP A 295 -5.56 30.14 -0.93
CA ASP A 295 -6.90 29.71 -0.54
C ASP A 295 -7.23 28.32 -1.09
N ARG A 296 -6.60 27.91 -2.21
CA ARG A 296 -6.84 26.65 -2.90
C ARG A 296 -5.94 25.52 -2.42
N VAL A 297 -4.64 25.81 -2.18
CA VAL A 297 -3.66 24.81 -1.75
C VAL A 297 -2.89 25.29 -0.54
N GLN A 298 -2.75 24.44 0.46
CA GLN A 298 -2.00 24.74 1.69
C GLN A 298 -1.11 23.54 2.04
N TYR A 299 0.15 23.82 2.39
CA TYR A 299 1.07 22.80 2.87
C TYR A 299 0.82 22.49 4.33
N LEU A 300 0.69 21.22 4.67
CA LEU A 300 0.51 20.79 6.05
C LEU A 300 1.80 20.22 6.64
N TYR A 301 2.39 19.19 6.01
CA TYR A 301 3.65 18.58 6.45
C TYR A 301 4.25 17.66 5.39
N GLY A 302 5.47 17.11 5.70
CA GLY A 302 6.16 16.12 4.88
C GLY A 302 6.97 16.71 3.74
N LYS A 303 7.38 15.89 2.79
CA LYS A 303 8.16 16.32 1.63
C LYS A 303 7.98 15.43 0.41
N ALA A 304 8.23 16.00 -0.77
CA ALA A 304 8.34 15.30 -2.03
C ALA A 304 9.78 14.82 -2.20
N GLY A 305 10.03 13.55 -1.92
CA GLY A 305 11.36 12.96 -1.94
C GLY A 305 11.67 12.12 -3.19
N GLU A 306 10.68 11.91 -4.07
CA GLU A 306 10.91 11.23 -5.34
C GLU A 306 11.79 12.06 -6.26
N LYS A 307 12.61 11.37 -7.08
CA LYS A 307 13.51 12.04 -8.01
C LYS A 307 12.73 12.96 -8.95
N GLY A 308 13.15 14.23 -9.00
CA GLY A 308 12.42 15.27 -9.74
C GLY A 308 11.05 15.58 -9.16
N ALA A 309 10.82 15.28 -7.88
CA ALA A 309 9.52 15.39 -7.20
C ALA A 309 8.38 14.73 -8.01
N ALA A 310 8.66 13.55 -8.56
CA ALA A 310 7.68 12.80 -9.34
C ALA A 310 6.48 12.42 -8.48
N ILE A 311 5.29 12.53 -9.05
CA ILE A 311 4.03 12.08 -8.47
C ILE A 311 3.40 11.13 -9.49
N CYS A 312 3.41 9.85 -9.15
CA CYS A 312 3.03 8.77 -10.05
C CYS A 312 1.51 8.54 -9.97
N THR A 313 0.78 9.17 -10.87
CA THR A 313 -0.68 9.06 -10.97
C THR A 313 -1.09 8.35 -12.26
N SER A 314 -2.35 7.95 -12.36
CA SER A 314 -2.97 7.60 -13.64
C SER A 314 -3.00 8.79 -14.60
N GLU A 315 -3.07 8.49 -15.90
CA GLU A 315 -3.45 9.47 -16.93
C GLU A 315 -4.97 9.65 -17.03
N TYR A 316 -5.75 8.75 -16.40
CA TYR A 316 -7.20 8.76 -16.42
C TYR A 316 -7.76 9.36 -15.13
N ASN A 317 -8.92 10.03 -15.24
CA ASN A 317 -9.67 10.59 -14.13
C ASN A 317 -11.16 10.41 -14.38
N TYR A 318 -11.86 9.78 -13.46
CA TYR A 318 -13.30 9.53 -13.55
C TYR A 318 -14.12 10.39 -12.59
N GLY A 319 -13.55 11.49 -12.09
CA GLY A 319 -14.23 12.51 -11.30
C GLY A 319 -14.45 12.17 -9.83
N LEU A 320 -13.60 11.30 -9.26
CA LEU A 320 -13.69 10.96 -7.83
C LEU A 320 -13.56 12.18 -6.94
N PHE A 321 -12.58 13.04 -7.17
CA PHE A 321 -12.32 14.22 -6.33
C PHE A 321 -13.47 15.23 -6.39
N ASP A 322 -14.04 15.45 -7.58
CA ASP A 322 -15.20 16.34 -7.73
C ASP A 322 -16.43 15.77 -7.00
N LYS A 323 -16.63 14.45 -7.04
CA LYS A 323 -17.70 13.77 -6.29
C LYS A 323 -17.47 13.87 -4.78
N VAL A 324 -16.23 13.76 -4.31
CA VAL A 324 -15.87 14.00 -2.90
C VAL A 324 -16.25 15.41 -2.45
N LYS A 325 -15.94 16.42 -3.26
CA LYS A 325 -16.33 17.82 -2.96
C LYS A 325 -17.84 18.02 -2.97
N GLU A 326 -18.52 17.46 -3.97
CA GLU A 326 -19.99 17.55 -4.13
C GLU A 326 -20.72 16.99 -2.90
N LEU A 327 -20.35 15.79 -2.45
CA LEU A 327 -21.00 15.11 -1.33
C LEU A 327 -20.62 15.69 0.03
N GLY A 328 -19.44 16.28 0.14
CA GLY A 328 -18.96 16.94 1.35
C GLY A 328 -18.74 16.02 2.57
N SER A 329 -18.77 14.70 2.40
CA SER A 329 -18.52 13.71 3.45
C SER A 329 -17.01 13.52 3.68
N THR A 330 -16.26 13.11 2.64
CA THR A 330 -14.82 12.82 2.77
C THR A 330 -14.01 14.10 2.99
N LYS A 331 -13.24 14.10 4.07
CA LYS A 331 -12.41 15.24 4.51
C LYS A 331 -10.93 15.05 4.22
N ALA A 332 -10.50 13.79 4.09
CA ALA A 332 -9.12 13.46 3.75
C ALA A 332 -9.06 12.18 2.91
N VAL A 333 -8.03 12.13 2.04
CA VAL A 333 -7.66 10.97 1.24
C VAL A 333 -6.24 10.57 1.62
N TYR A 334 -6.05 9.28 1.95
CA TYR A 334 -4.76 8.71 2.32
C TYR A 334 -4.31 7.70 1.28
N MET A 335 -3.05 7.80 0.86
CA MET A 335 -2.48 7.03 -0.23
C MET A 335 -1.05 6.55 0.06
N GLY A 336 -0.50 5.71 -0.81
CA GLY A 336 0.87 5.23 -0.80
C GLY A 336 1.51 5.42 -2.18
N HIS A 337 2.18 4.34 -2.69
CA HIS A 337 2.68 4.21 -4.05
C HIS A 337 4.01 4.92 -4.33
N ASP A 338 4.14 6.19 -4.04
CA ASP A 338 5.39 6.96 -4.20
C ASP A 338 6.24 6.82 -2.93
N HIS A 339 7.29 5.99 -2.98
CA HIS A 339 7.98 5.51 -1.79
C HIS A 339 8.78 6.59 -1.05
N LEU A 340 9.13 7.68 -1.72
CA LEU A 340 9.91 8.78 -1.15
C LEU A 340 9.06 10.02 -0.89
N ASN A 341 7.79 10.03 -1.30
CA ASN A 341 6.85 11.08 -0.98
C ASN A 341 6.15 10.79 0.35
N ASN A 342 6.05 11.79 1.20
CA ASN A 342 5.31 11.72 2.45
C ASN A 342 4.64 13.06 2.80
N PHE A 343 4.45 13.92 1.82
CA PHE A 343 3.83 15.23 2.03
C PHE A 343 2.32 15.15 2.06
N THR A 344 1.75 16.13 2.72
CA THR A 344 0.31 16.34 2.83
C THR A 344 -0.03 17.78 2.47
N LEU A 345 -0.99 17.92 1.58
CA LEU A 345 -1.54 19.20 1.16
C LEU A 345 -3.04 19.26 1.44
N MET A 346 -3.54 20.41 1.83
CA MET A 346 -4.94 20.75 1.72
C MET A 346 -5.19 21.26 0.31
N TYR A 347 -6.10 20.68 -0.44
CA TYR A 347 -6.44 21.06 -1.79
C TYR A 347 -7.95 21.19 -1.97
N ASP A 348 -8.43 22.38 -2.34
CA ASP A 348 -9.87 22.71 -2.45
C ASP A 348 -10.68 22.25 -1.20
N GLY A 349 -10.09 22.33 0.01
CA GLY A 349 -10.73 21.96 1.27
C GLY A 349 -10.68 20.47 1.62
N ILE A 350 -10.03 19.63 0.81
CA ILE A 350 -9.81 18.19 1.07
C ILE A 350 -8.32 17.96 1.36
N GLN A 351 -8.02 17.25 2.45
CA GLN A 351 -6.65 16.85 2.76
C GLN A 351 -6.22 15.69 1.86
N LEU A 352 -5.11 15.83 1.16
CA LEU A 352 -4.47 14.79 0.35
C LEU A 352 -3.16 14.39 1.02
N SER A 353 -3.04 13.14 1.47
CA SER A 353 -1.95 12.67 2.33
C SER A 353 -1.24 11.44 1.77
N TYR A 354 0.05 11.54 1.54
CA TYR A 354 0.89 10.34 1.45
C TYR A 354 1.15 9.74 2.82
N GLY A 355 1.23 8.40 2.88
CA GLY A 355 1.83 7.70 4.01
C GLY A 355 3.33 7.55 3.85
N TYR A 356 4.06 7.39 4.95
CA TYR A 356 5.44 6.89 4.87
C TYR A 356 5.48 5.46 4.34
N SER A 357 6.23 5.22 3.28
CA SER A 357 6.59 3.86 2.84
C SER A 357 7.43 3.15 3.91
N ILE A 358 7.12 1.86 4.16
CA ILE A 358 7.93 1.03 5.08
C ILE A 358 9.04 0.31 4.33
N ASP A 359 9.01 0.33 3.03
CA ASP A 359 9.83 -0.44 2.10
C ASP A 359 11.31 -0.54 2.45
N TYR A 360 11.79 -1.77 2.54
CA TYR A 360 13.22 -2.12 2.59
C TYR A 360 13.68 -2.86 1.33
N LEU A 361 12.77 -3.31 0.46
CA LEU A 361 13.05 -4.25 -0.62
C LEU A 361 13.03 -3.63 -2.02
N ALA A 362 11.98 -2.87 -2.36
CA ALA A 362 11.79 -2.30 -3.68
C ALA A 362 12.77 -1.14 -3.93
N TYR A 363 12.81 -0.18 -3.04
CA TYR A 363 13.68 0.99 -3.09
C TYR A 363 14.91 0.80 -2.21
N SER A 364 16.04 0.43 -2.82
CA SER A 364 17.29 0.27 -2.09
C SER A 364 17.85 1.62 -1.68
N GLY A 365 18.02 1.81 -0.36
CA GLY A 365 18.64 3.02 0.19
C GLY A 365 17.67 4.19 0.40
N ILE A 366 16.40 3.89 0.63
CA ILE A 366 15.36 4.88 0.99
C ILE A 366 15.83 5.82 2.12
N SER A 367 16.56 5.31 3.10
CA SER A 367 17.15 6.08 4.19
C SER A 367 18.16 7.16 3.74
N LYS A 368 18.72 7.04 2.53
CA LYS A 368 19.63 8.05 1.95
C LYS A 368 18.91 9.30 1.49
N TYR A 369 17.61 9.20 1.27
CA TYR A 369 16.75 10.29 0.81
C TYR A 369 16.00 10.97 1.96
N GLY A 370 16.46 10.79 3.19
CA GLY A 370 16.01 11.56 4.32
C GLY A 370 14.88 10.96 5.15
N ALA A 371 15.08 9.77 5.68
CA ALA A 371 14.21 9.25 6.76
C ALA A 371 12.77 8.96 6.39
N GLN A 372 12.57 8.18 5.40
CA GLN A 372 11.25 8.10 4.79
C GLN A 372 10.42 6.88 5.21
N ARG A 373 10.71 6.24 6.36
CA ARG A 373 9.86 5.17 6.90
C ARG A 373 9.05 5.64 8.08
N GLY A 374 7.81 5.18 8.16
CA GLY A 374 6.94 5.58 9.27
C GLY A 374 5.49 5.16 9.07
N CYS A 375 4.60 5.93 9.67
CA CYS A 375 3.15 5.77 9.55
C CYS A 375 2.44 7.11 9.72
N ASN A 376 1.19 7.20 9.28
CA ASN A 376 0.28 8.24 9.72
C ASN A 376 -0.50 7.75 10.93
N VAL A 377 -0.58 8.57 11.97
CA VAL A 377 -1.46 8.37 13.13
C VAL A 377 -2.63 9.32 12.99
N ILE A 378 -3.82 8.77 12.80
CA ILE A 378 -5.05 9.52 12.59
C ILE A 378 -5.91 9.36 13.84
N THR A 379 -6.27 10.46 14.48
CA THR A 379 -7.16 10.45 15.63
C THR A 379 -8.50 11.06 15.24
N CYS A 380 -9.52 10.22 15.13
CA CYS A 380 -10.89 10.63 14.86
C CYS A 380 -11.60 10.91 16.17
N LYS A 381 -12.23 12.08 16.29
CA LYS A 381 -12.93 12.50 17.52
C LYS A 381 -14.43 12.20 17.45
N PRO A 382 -15.10 12.08 18.58
CA PRO A 382 -16.55 11.84 18.62
C PRO A 382 -17.41 12.93 17.98
N ASP A 383 -16.86 14.13 17.79
CA ASP A 383 -17.53 15.25 17.10
C ASP A 383 -17.38 15.19 15.58
N GLY A 384 -16.72 14.15 15.06
CA GLY A 384 -16.48 13.97 13.62
C GLY A 384 -15.24 14.69 13.09
N THR A 385 -14.53 15.45 13.90
CA THR A 385 -13.24 16.03 13.53
C THR A 385 -12.12 14.99 13.62
N PHE A 386 -11.00 15.26 12.97
CA PHE A 386 -9.84 14.38 13.03
C PHE A 386 -8.54 15.19 13.02
N THR A 387 -7.47 14.57 13.47
CA THR A 387 -6.09 15.05 13.31
C THR A 387 -5.24 13.97 12.68
N THR A 388 -4.22 14.36 11.94
CA THR A 388 -3.23 13.44 11.36
C THR A 388 -1.85 13.88 11.80
N GLU A 389 -1.07 12.91 12.29
CA GLU A 389 0.34 13.09 12.64
C GLU A 389 1.19 12.16 11.78
N LEU A 390 2.15 12.73 11.07
CA LEU A 390 3.15 11.98 10.32
C LEU A 390 4.23 11.52 11.30
N GLN A 391 4.28 10.21 11.55
CA GLN A 391 5.16 9.62 12.56
C GLN A 391 6.32 8.87 11.90
N ASN A 392 7.51 9.45 12.01
CA ASN A 392 8.72 8.84 11.47
C ASN A 392 9.18 7.66 12.34
N TYR A 393 9.42 6.50 11.71
CA TYR A 393 9.86 5.26 12.38
C TYR A 393 11.17 5.42 13.17
N TYR A 394 12.03 6.34 12.77
CA TYR A 394 13.36 6.50 13.40
C TYR A 394 13.33 7.23 14.73
N GLN A 395 12.16 7.69 15.19
CA GLN A 395 11.99 8.26 16.52
C GLN A 395 12.28 7.23 17.63
N ASP A 396 12.73 7.73 18.79
CA ASP A 396 13.09 6.88 19.94
C ASP A 396 11.92 6.10 20.54
N LYS A 397 10.71 6.60 20.36
CA LYS A 397 9.49 5.91 20.86
C LYS A 397 9.25 4.55 20.19
N TYR A 398 9.74 4.34 18.97
CA TYR A 398 9.59 3.09 18.24
C TYR A 398 10.77 2.17 18.52
N GLN A 399 10.63 1.31 19.52
CA GLN A 399 11.64 0.33 19.88
C GLN A 399 11.63 -0.84 18.90
N SER A 400 12.74 -1.04 18.19
CA SER A 400 12.91 -2.13 17.23
C SER A 400 13.97 -3.11 17.71
N GLN A 401 13.78 -4.40 17.38
CA GLN A 401 14.79 -5.44 17.62
C GLN A 401 15.98 -5.34 16.65
N HIS A 402 15.84 -4.60 15.54
CA HIS A 402 16.91 -4.32 14.60
C HIS A 402 17.48 -2.91 14.80
N THR A 403 18.79 -2.78 14.55
CA THR A 403 19.42 -1.45 14.49
C THR A 403 18.83 -0.65 13.35
N LYS A 404 18.30 0.51 13.66
CA LYS A 404 17.80 1.46 12.67
C LYS A 404 18.94 2.10 11.92
N GLU A 405 18.70 2.48 10.67
CA GLU A 405 19.64 3.31 9.92
C GLU A 405 19.74 4.72 10.52
N ASN A 406 20.87 5.38 10.31
CA ASN A 406 21.00 6.80 10.64
C ASN A 406 20.45 7.64 9.47
N VAL A 407 19.45 8.47 9.74
CA VAL A 407 18.68 9.21 8.75
C VAL A 407 18.53 10.69 9.14
N ASN A 408 18.28 11.52 8.14
CA ASN A 408 17.91 12.92 8.35
C ASN A 408 16.39 13.05 8.47
N MET A 409 15.88 13.55 9.59
CA MET A 409 14.45 13.68 9.88
C MET A 409 13.89 15.08 9.56
N GLY A 410 14.30 15.69 8.46
CA GLY A 410 13.69 16.94 7.99
C GLY A 410 12.26 16.71 7.47
N ASP A 411 11.36 17.65 7.71
CA ASP A 411 9.92 17.57 7.42
C ASP A 411 9.38 18.67 6.47
N ARG A 412 10.26 19.44 5.86
CA ARG A 412 9.90 20.51 4.91
C ARG A 412 10.65 20.36 3.60
N PHE A 413 10.12 20.94 2.54
CA PHE A 413 10.81 21.06 1.26
C PHE A 413 12.11 21.84 1.47
N THR A 414 13.24 21.30 0.98
CA THR A 414 14.53 22.00 0.97
C THR A 414 14.67 22.85 -0.30
N GLU A 415 15.59 23.84 -0.29
CA GLU A 415 15.90 24.61 -1.51
C GLU A 415 16.37 23.70 -2.66
N GLU A 416 17.09 22.62 -2.35
CA GLU A 416 17.58 21.66 -3.34
C GLU A 416 16.39 20.86 -3.93
N GLU A 417 15.46 20.38 -3.10
CA GLU A 417 14.23 19.72 -3.55
C GLU A 417 13.36 20.67 -4.40
N MET A 418 13.28 21.94 -4.04
CA MET A 418 12.56 22.95 -4.81
C MET A 418 13.22 23.22 -6.18
N GLN A 419 14.56 23.29 -6.23
CA GLN A 419 15.29 23.51 -7.49
C GLN A 419 15.26 22.27 -8.40
N GLU A 420 15.36 21.07 -7.84
CA GLU A 420 15.29 19.81 -8.56
C GLU A 420 13.89 19.60 -9.16
N ALA A 421 12.85 19.89 -8.37
CA ALA A 421 11.47 19.88 -8.84
C ALA A 421 11.19 20.86 -9.99
N ALA A 422 11.89 22.00 -10.00
CA ALA A 422 11.76 23.00 -11.06
C ALA A 422 12.29 22.53 -12.42
N SER A 423 13.27 21.60 -12.44
CA SER A 423 14.04 21.34 -13.67
C SER A 423 13.58 20.15 -14.52
N GLU A 424 12.95 19.11 -13.95
CA GLU A 424 12.80 17.82 -14.67
C GLU A 424 11.38 17.44 -15.13
N ASN A 425 10.31 17.95 -14.52
CA ASN A 425 8.94 17.48 -14.81
C ASN A 425 7.96 18.56 -15.27
N GLU A 426 8.35 19.82 -15.29
CA GLU A 426 7.46 20.95 -15.61
C GLU A 426 6.84 20.84 -17.00
N SER A 427 7.64 20.52 -18.02
CA SER A 427 7.14 20.35 -19.39
C SER A 427 6.16 19.19 -19.54
N LYS A 428 6.38 18.08 -18.87
CA LYS A 428 5.51 16.90 -18.95
C LYS A 428 4.17 17.10 -18.28
N TYR A 429 4.16 17.79 -17.14
CA TYR A 429 2.91 18.09 -16.43
C TYR A 429 2.02 19.04 -17.26
N HIS A 430 2.57 20.13 -17.79
CA HIS A 430 1.82 21.07 -18.60
C HIS A 430 1.33 20.45 -19.91
N GLU A 431 2.13 19.59 -20.57
CA GLU A 431 1.69 18.83 -21.74
C GLU A 431 0.55 17.84 -21.45
N GLN A 432 0.50 17.23 -20.26
CA GLN A 432 -0.59 16.34 -19.85
C GLN A 432 -1.87 17.15 -19.54
N LYS A 433 -1.73 18.28 -18.88
CA LYS A 433 -2.87 19.14 -18.55
C LYS A 433 -3.55 19.70 -19.82
N GLU A 434 -2.76 20.18 -20.79
CA GLU A 434 -3.28 20.65 -22.08
C GLU A 434 -3.99 19.55 -22.91
N LYS A 435 -3.67 18.28 -22.70
CA LYS A 435 -4.34 17.15 -23.37
C LYS A 435 -5.64 16.73 -22.68
N ASN A 436 -5.82 17.08 -21.41
CA ASN A 436 -6.99 16.72 -20.61
C ASN A 436 -8.02 17.85 -20.48
N GLU A 437 -7.67 19.08 -20.87
CA GLU A 437 -8.57 20.22 -21.08
C GLU A 437 -9.10 20.24 -22.54
#